data_6be57dec7b3456009d33e82afcd4887c
#
_entry.id   6be57dec7b3456009d33e82afcd4887c
#
_cell.length_a   1.000
_cell.length_b   1.000
_cell.length_c   1.000
_cell.angle_alpha   90.00
_cell.angle_beta   90.00
_cell.angle_gamma   90.00
#
_symmetry.space_group_name_H-M   'P 1'
#
loop_
_entity.id
_entity.type
_entity.pdbx_description
1 polymer ?
#
loop_
_entity_poly.entity_id
_entity_poly.type
_entity_poly.pdbx_seq_one_letter_code
_entity_poly.pdbx_strand_id
1 'polypeptide(L)'
;MKKAFVVFLFVLFLSVPAAFPQAGPVEGGHELQVWTGGGHGLSGSQSGDGVWNVGLRYGLILTAPHGPGFLHGRLEYAVDVVPVFLVVQKTNTAYGVGVNPFGFKWALDTRRSVVPYFEIGGGTLFTNTKVPEGTSRINFTSSGALGLHFLRSKYNISTEVRYMHISNAGLATPNPGINTIQFRLGFGLFSQKE
;
A
#
# COMPACT_ATOMS: atom_id res chain seq x y z
N MET A 1 21.07 -16.98 9.69
CA MET A 1 19.89 -16.19 10.04
C MET A 1 19.07 -15.68 8.84
N LYS A 2 19.67 -15.36 7.66
CA LYS A 2 18.92 -14.81 6.49
C LYS A 2 17.93 -15.79 5.84
N LYS A 3 18.17 -17.11 5.91
CA LYS A 3 17.29 -18.14 5.29
C LYS A 3 16.02 -18.44 6.10
N ALA A 4 16.05 -18.28 7.42
CA ALA A 4 14.90 -18.56 8.29
C ALA A 4 13.78 -17.52 8.17
N PHE A 5 14.11 -16.26 7.87
CA PHE A 5 13.13 -15.18 7.77
C PHE A 5 12.24 -15.32 6.52
N VAL A 6 12.82 -15.75 5.40
CA VAL A 6 12.07 -15.95 4.15
C VAL A 6 11.10 -17.15 4.27
N VAL A 7 11.52 -18.20 4.96
CA VAL A 7 10.68 -19.40 5.20
C VAL A 7 9.50 -19.07 6.14
N PHE A 8 9.70 -18.23 7.15
CA PHE A 8 8.63 -17.81 8.05
C PHE A 8 7.55 -16.98 7.35
N LEU A 9 7.94 -16.08 6.46
CA LEU A 9 6.99 -15.31 5.65
C LEU A 9 6.17 -16.22 4.71
N PHE A 10 6.78 -17.23 4.13
CA PHE A 10 6.12 -18.18 3.23
C PHE A 10 5.15 -19.11 3.97
N VAL A 11 5.48 -19.53 5.20
CA VAL A 11 4.63 -20.38 6.05
C VAL A 11 3.39 -19.61 6.54
N LEU A 12 3.50 -18.31 6.80
CA LEU A 12 2.35 -17.49 7.19
C LEU A 12 1.30 -17.41 6.06
N PHE A 13 1.72 -17.47 4.79
CA PHE A 13 0.82 -17.50 3.63
C PHE A 13 0.15 -18.85 3.41
N LEU A 14 0.77 -19.94 3.81
CA LEU A 14 0.23 -21.31 3.65
C LEU A 14 -0.80 -21.67 4.72
N SER A 15 -0.85 -20.93 5.82
CA SER A 15 -1.79 -21.17 6.92
C SER A 15 -3.08 -20.34 6.84
N VAL A 16 -3.27 -19.55 5.77
CA VAL A 16 -4.57 -18.90 5.53
C VAL A 16 -5.58 -19.96 5.13
N PRO A 17 -6.63 -20.20 5.92
CA PRO A 17 -7.61 -21.25 5.60
C PRO A 17 -8.23 -21.00 4.22
N ALA A 18 -8.34 -22.07 3.44
CA ALA A 18 -8.84 -22.07 2.06
C ALA A 18 -10.35 -21.75 1.92
N ALA A 19 -10.97 -21.18 2.93
CA ALA A 19 -12.41 -20.99 3.06
C ALA A 19 -12.82 -19.51 2.94
N PHE A 20 -12.30 -18.80 1.94
CA PHE A 20 -12.85 -17.48 1.61
C PHE A 20 -13.60 -17.54 0.28
N PRO A 21 -14.93 -17.76 0.28
CA PRO A 21 -15.71 -17.57 -0.92
C PRO A 21 -15.68 -16.08 -1.27
N GLN A 22 -15.14 -15.75 -2.42
CA GLN A 22 -15.04 -14.37 -2.83
C GLN A 22 -16.34 -13.85 -3.36
N ALA A 23 -17.02 -13.11 -2.60
CA ALA A 23 -17.85 -12.01 -3.06
C ALA A 23 -17.07 -10.74 -2.75
N GLY A 24 -17.08 -9.71 -3.55
CA GLY A 24 -16.33 -8.47 -3.32
C GLY A 24 -16.39 -7.90 -1.89
N PRO A 25 -15.93 -6.72 -1.64
CA PRO A 25 -15.91 -6.14 -0.30
C PRO A 25 -17.33 -6.06 0.27
N VAL A 26 -17.54 -6.58 1.48
CA VAL A 26 -18.82 -6.53 2.22
C VAL A 26 -18.58 -5.94 3.59
N GLU A 27 -19.58 -5.24 4.15
CA GLU A 27 -19.51 -4.64 5.48
C GLU A 27 -19.14 -5.68 6.54
N GLY A 28 -18.16 -5.36 7.38
CA GLY A 28 -17.60 -6.24 8.41
C GLY A 28 -16.70 -7.35 7.85
N GLY A 29 -16.52 -7.44 6.53
CA GLY A 29 -15.53 -8.31 5.91
C GLY A 29 -14.12 -7.74 5.97
N HIS A 30 -13.14 -8.58 5.60
CA HIS A 30 -11.72 -8.25 5.65
C HIS A 30 -11.08 -8.38 4.28
N GLU A 31 -10.06 -7.56 4.01
CA GLU A 31 -9.13 -7.73 2.90
C GLU A 31 -7.79 -8.22 3.41
N LEU A 32 -7.27 -9.29 2.80
CA LEU A 32 -5.86 -9.69 2.93
C LEU A 32 -5.22 -9.56 1.56
N GLN A 33 -4.11 -8.83 1.46
CA GLN A 33 -3.45 -8.60 0.17
C GLN A 33 -1.94 -8.61 0.33
N VAL A 34 -1.25 -9.22 -0.64
CA VAL A 34 0.17 -8.95 -0.92
C VAL A 34 0.25 -8.03 -2.14
N TRP A 35 1.14 -7.06 -2.07
CA TRP A 35 1.30 -6.12 -3.17
C TRP A 35 2.77 -5.77 -3.40
N THR A 36 3.08 -5.36 -4.62
CA THR A 36 4.35 -4.75 -4.98
C THR A 36 4.10 -3.48 -5.76
N GLY A 37 4.97 -2.52 -5.61
CA GLY A 37 4.88 -1.25 -6.31
C GLY A 37 6.24 -0.68 -6.65
N GLY A 38 6.29 0.08 -7.71
CA GLY A 38 7.51 0.78 -8.12
C GLY A 38 7.18 2.06 -8.86
N GLY A 39 8.13 2.97 -8.86
CA GLY A 39 7.96 4.26 -9.50
C GLY A 39 9.21 5.12 -9.41
N HIS A 40 9.06 6.36 -9.76
CA HIS A 40 10.17 7.32 -9.77
C HIS A 40 9.76 8.68 -9.21
N GLY A 41 10.77 9.46 -8.83
CA GLY A 41 10.62 10.81 -8.35
C GLY A 41 10.06 11.76 -9.41
N LEU A 42 9.15 12.62 -8.97
CA LEU A 42 8.66 13.75 -9.77
C LEU A 42 9.65 14.90 -9.74
N SER A 43 9.41 15.91 -10.58
CA SER A 43 10.27 17.09 -10.72
C SER A 43 10.66 17.74 -9.38
N GLY A 44 11.90 18.19 -9.30
CA GLY A 44 12.52 18.78 -8.12
C GLY A 44 13.92 18.22 -7.86
N SER A 45 14.47 18.45 -6.67
CA SER A 45 15.81 18.03 -6.30
C SER A 45 16.04 16.51 -6.37
N GLN A 46 14.99 15.72 -6.34
CA GLN A 46 15.00 14.25 -6.27
C GLN A 46 14.35 13.57 -7.50
N SER A 47 14.28 14.27 -8.63
CA SER A 47 13.65 13.74 -9.86
C SER A 47 14.34 12.51 -10.47
N GLY A 48 15.53 12.16 -10.01
CA GLY A 48 16.26 10.95 -10.44
C GLY A 48 16.10 9.75 -9.50
N ASP A 49 15.37 9.90 -8.39
CA ASP A 49 15.22 8.84 -7.41
C ASP A 49 14.14 7.84 -7.85
N GLY A 50 14.44 6.55 -7.71
CA GLY A 50 13.51 5.46 -7.92
C GLY A 50 13.02 4.88 -6.59
N VAL A 51 11.84 4.28 -6.60
CA VAL A 51 11.33 3.52 -5.45
C VAL A 51 10.82 2.17 -5.90
N TRP A 52 11.00 1.16 -5.05
CA TRP A 52 10.36 -0.13 -5.20
C TRP A 52 10.02 -0.69 -3.81
N ASN A 53 8.85 -1.27 -3.68
CA ASN A 53 8.37 -1.75 -2.39
C ASN A 53 7.49 -2.99 -2.53
N VAL A 54 7.45 -3.78 -1.46
CA VAL A 54 6.57 -4.93 -1.29
C VAL A 54 5.89 -4.80 0.06
N GLY A 55 4.60 -5.06 0.11
CA GLY A 55 3.83 -4.96 1.34
C GLY A 55 2.75 -6.02 1.48
N LEU A 56 2.29 -6.11 2.72
CA LEU A 56 1.17 -6.91 3.15
C LEU A 56 0.12 -5.96 3.69
N ARG A 57 -1.12 -6.14 3.25
CA ARG A 57 -2.27 -5.35 3.70
C ARG A 57 -3.24 -6.21 4.47
N TYR A 58 -3.74 -5.64 5.55
CA TYR A 58 -4.96 -6.05 6.20
C TYR A 58 -5.95 -4.89 6.16
N GLY A 59 -7.11 -5.11 5.56
CA GLY A 59 -8.19 -4.16 5.45
C GLY A 59 -9.43 -4.63 6.21
N LEU A 60 -10.21 -3.69 6.73
CA LEU A 60 -11.51 -3.91 7.33
C LEU A 60 -12.54 -3.04 6.62
N ILE A 61 -13.55 -3.67 6.03
CA ILE A 61 -14.65 -2.98 5.35
C ILE A 61 -15.61 -2.45 6.41
N LEU A 62 -15.61 -1.12 6.60
CA LEU A 62 -16.30 -0.47 7.72
C LEU A 62 -17.79 -0.24 7.45
N THR A 63 -18.19 -0.11 6.18
CA THR A 63 -19.55 0.32 5.85
C THR A 63 -20.21 -0.53 4.76
N ALA A 64 -21.53 -0.64 4.83
CA ALA A 64 -22.36 -0.96 3.68
C ALA A 64 -22.20 0.12 2.60
N PRO A 65 -22.59 -0.17 1.33
CA PRO A 65 -22.58 0.84 0.28
C PRO A 65 -23.46 2.03 0.64
N HIS A 66 -22.90 3.23 0.54
CA HIS A 66 -23.63 4.49 0.77
C HIS A 66 -23.03 5.62 -0.07
N GLY A 67 -23.63 6.79 0.00
CA GLY A 67 -23.21 7.95 -0.77
C GLY A 67 -24.07 8.18 -2.02
N PRO A 68 -24.00 9.40 -2.59
CA PRO A 68 -24.87 9.82 -3.69
C PRO A 68 -24.34 9.34 -5.05
N GLY A 69 -25.26 8.91 -5.93
CA GLY A 69 -25.00 8.69 -7.35
C GLY A 69 -23.76 7.84 -7.64
N PHE A 70 -22.85 8.38 -8.45
CA PHE A 70 -21.63 7.69 -8.87
C PHE A 70 -20.59 7.52 -7.75
N LEU A 71 -20.74 8.22 -6.64
CA LEU A 71 -19.91 8.05 -5.44
C LEU A 71 -20.43 6.96 -4.49
N HIS A 72 -21.50 6.25 -4.87
CA HIS A 72 -22.02 5.14 -4.05
C HIS A 72 -20.93 4.08 -3.88
N GLY A 73 -20.53 3.81 -2.64
CA GLY A 73 -19.36 2.97 -2.35
C GLY A 73 -19.27 2.57 -0.88
N ARG A 74 -18.17 1.92 -0.53
CA ARG A 74 -17.87 1.42 0.82
C ARG A 74 -16.57 2.00 1.33
N LEU A 75 -16.53 2.32 2.62
CA LEU A 75 -15.30 2.70 3.29
C LEU A 75 -14.59 1.47 3.83
N GLU A 76 -13.30 1.38 3.55
CA GLU A 76 -12.38 0.40 4.12
C GLU A 76 -11.28 1.16 4.89
N TYR A 77 -10.95 0.66 6.07
CA TYR A 77 -9.75 1.02 6.80
C TYR A 77 -8.70 -0.07 6.58
N ALA A 78 -7.48 0.32 6.25
CA ALA A 78 -6.40 -0.62 5.96
C ALA A 78 -5.11 -0.26 6.68
N VAL A 79 -4.37 -1.31 7.04
CA VAL A 79 -3.00 -1.22 7.55
C VAL A 79 -2.08 -1.96 6.60
N ASP A 80 -0.99 -1.31 6.17
CA ASP A 80 0.07 -1.97 5.40
C ASP A 80 1.31 -2.16 6.26
N VAL A 81 1.88 -3.37 6.21
CA VAL A 81 3.26 -3.63 6.63
C VAL A 81 4.12 -3.75 5.38
N VAL A 82 5.20 -2.98 5.31
CA VAL A 82 6.09 -2.89 4.14
C VAL A 82 7.47 -3.44 4.53
N PRO A 83 7.68 -4.76 4.45
CA PRO A 83 8.94 -5.39 4.85
C PRO A 83 10.10 -5.06 3.92
N VAL A 84 9.82 -4.60 2.71
CA VAL A 84 10.83 -4.18 1.74
C VAL A 84 10.45 -2.84 1.14
N PHE A 85 11.30 -1.85 1.35
CA PHE A 85 11.20 -0.53 0.73
C PHE A 85 12.58 -0.13 0.23
N LEU A 86 12.75 0.02 -1.07
CA LEU A 86 14.00 0.48 -1.69
C LEU A 86 13.80 1.91 -2.18
N VAL A 87 14.77 2.76 -1.89
CA VAL A 87 14.88 4.09 -2.48
C VAL A 87 16.22 4.16 -3.20
N VAL A 88 16.18 4.15 -4.51
CA VAL A 88 17.35 4.29 -5.37
C VAL A 88 17.65 5.77 -5.48
N GLN A 89 18.75 6.22 -4.88
CA GLN A 89 19.21 7.59 -4.88
C GLN A 89 20.40 7.74 -5.82
N LYS A 90 20.87 8.95 -6.05
CA LYS A 90 21.98 9.22 -6.99
C LYS A 90 23.28 8.52 -6.60
N THR A 91 23.59 8.43 -5.30
CA THR A 91 24.86 7.90 -4.81
C THR A 91 24.73 6.55 -4.14
N ASN A 92 23.51 6.16 -3.71
CA ASN A 92 23.30 4.90 -3.01
C ASN A 92 21.86 4.39 -3.18
N THR A 93 21.63 3.16 -2.74
CA THR A 93 20.29 2.61 -2.58
C THR A 93 20.01 2.42 -1.09
N ALA A 94 18.99 3.10 -0.59
CA ALA A 94 18.51 2.90 0.77
C ALA A 94 17.56 1.69 0.82
N TYR A 95 17.76 0.85 1.83
CA TYR A 95 16.89 -0.29 2.15
C TYR A 95 16.12 0.04 3.41
N GLY A 96 14.81 -0.17 3.37
CA GLY A 96 13.94 0.22 4.47
C GLY A 96 12.81 -0.77 4.73
N VAL A 97 12.15 -0.52 5.85
CA VAL A 97 10.91 -1.15 6.27
C VAL A 97 9.92 -0.06 6.67
N GLY A 98 8.64 -0.30 6.45
CA GLY A 98 7.61 0.68 6.77
C GLY A 98 6.37 0.05 7.37
N VAL A 99 5.58 0.89 8.04
CA VAL A 99 4.22 0.59 8.47
C VAL A 99 3.35 1.78 8.12
N ASN A 100 2.25 1.52 7.42
CA ASN A 100 1.24 2.51 7.11
C ASN A 100 -0.04 2.18 7.89
N PRO A 101 -0.20 2.71 9.11
CA PRO A 101 -1.35 2.42 9.95
C PRO A 101 -2.60 3.21 9.54
N PHE A 102 -2.47 4.18 8.64
CA PHE A 102 -3.56 5.05 8.19
C PHE A 102 -3.80 4.85 6.70
N GLY A 103 -4.66 3.89 6.36
CA GLY A 103 -5.17 3.67 5.02
C GLY A 103 -6.69 3.79 5.03
N PHE A 104 -7.25 4.67 4.20
CA PHE A 104 -8.68 4.82 4.00
C PHE A 104 -8.97 4.70 2.52
N LYS A 105 -9.68 3.62 2.16
CA LYS A 105 -10.06 3.31 0.79
C LYS A 105 -11.57 3.45 0.63
N TRP A 106 -11.97 4.11 -0.43
CA TRP A 106 -13.35 4.20 -0.87
C TRP A 106 -13.53 3.37 -2.13
N ALA A 107 -14.17 2.21 -2.01
CA ALA A 107 -14.42 1.30 -3.11
C ALA A 107 -15.83 1.53 -3.66
N LEU A 108 -15.94 1.89 -4.94
CA LEU A 108 -17.22 2.19 -5.59
C LEU A 108 -18.05 0.92 -5.79
N ASP A 109 -19.35 0.98 -5.51
CA ASP A 109 -20.27 -0.14 -5.70
C ASP A 109 -20.77 -0.22 -7.15
N THR A 110 -19.96 -0.80 -8.01
CA THR A 110 -20.30 -0.94 -9.43
C THR A 110 -21.23 -2.10 -9.74
N ARG A 111 -21.44 -3.02 -8.77
CA ARG A 111 -22.11 -4.32 -8.96
C ARG A 111 -21.51 -5.15 -10.10
N ARG A 112 -20.23 -4.92 -10.40
CA ARG A 112 -19.45 -5.58 -11.47
C ARG A 112 -18.19 -6.20 -10.90
N SER A 113 -17.53 -7.02 -11.70
CA SER A 113 -16.23 -7.61 -11.34
C SER A 113 -15.06 -6.63 -11.35
N VAL A 114 -15.27 -5.40 -11.82
CA VAL A 114 -14.28 -4.32 -11.75
C VAL A 114 -14.79 -3.24 -10.82
N VAL A 115 -14.06 -2.99 -9.74
CA VAL A 115 -14.41 -2.04 -8.68
C VAL A 115 -13.35 -0.95 -8.63
N PRO A 116 -13.65 0.25 -9.13
CA PRO A 116 -12.77 1.40 -8.94
C PRO A 116 -12.71 1.81 -7.48
N TYR A 117 -11.55 2.32 -7.05
CA TYR A 117 -11.40 2.88 -5.72
C TYR A 117 -10.46 4.08 -5.72
N PHE A 118 -10.58 4.90 -4.70
CA PHE A 118 -9.56 5.86 -4.32
C PHE A 118 -9.11 5.60 -2.88
N GLU A 119 -7.87 5.91 -2.60
CA GLU A 119 -7.27 5.68 -1.29
C GLU A 119 -6.40 6.86 -0.89
N ILE A 120 -6.45 7.21 0.38
CA ILE A 120 -5.48 8.07 1.05
C ILE A 120 -4.81 7.29 2.15
N GLY A 121 -3.55 7.58 2.41
CA GLY A 121 -2.83 6.85 3.45
C GLY A 121 -1.57 7.56 3.92
N GLY A 122 -1.04 7.04 5.02
CA GLY A 122 0.18 7.56 5.61
C GLY A 122 0.79 6.61 6.63
N GLY A 123 2.08 6.80 6.86
CA GLY A 123 2.81 5.97 7.81
C GLY A 123 4.25 6.39 8.01
N THR A 124 5.05 5.45 8.46
CA THR A 124 6.47 5.63 8.77
C THR A 124 7.33 4.73 7.91
N LEU A 125 8.53 5.22 7.60
CA LEU A 125 9.57 4.53 6.84
C LEU A 125 10.90 4.64 7.60
N PHE A 126 11.50 3.51 7.89
CA PHE A 126 12.81 3.40 8.52
C PHE A 126 13.80 2.84 7.50
N THR A 127 14.93 3.53 7.29
CA THR A 127 15.92 3.16 6.27
C THR A 127 17.32 2.99 6.87
N ASN A 128 18.13 2.15 6.24
CA ASN A 128 19.52 1.90 6.66
C ASN A 128 20.44 3.09 6.38
N THR A 129 20.12 3.93 5.39
CA THR A 129 20.80 5.16 5.06
C THR A 129 19.81 6.33 5.05
N LYS A 130 20.30 7.56 4.98
CA LYS A 130 19.46 8.76 4.97
C LYS A 130 18.67 8.90 3.66
N VAL A 131 17.39 9.25 3.75
CA VAL A 131 16.47 9.46 2.63
C VAL A 131 15.70 10.75 2.84
N PRO A 132 15.75 11.73 1.93
CA PRO A 132 16.77 11.91 0.88
C PRO A 132 18.17 11.94 1.44
N GLU A 133 19.18 11.83 0.57
CA GLU A 133 20.59 11.91 0.98
C GLU A 133 20.87 13.14 1.85
N GLY A 134 21.64 12.96 2.94
CA GLY A 134 21.98 14.04 3.86
C GLY A 134 20.89 14.40 4.88
N THR A 135 19.71 13.78 4.86
CA THR A 135 18.57 14.14 5.73
C THR A 135 18.38 13.20 6.92
N SER A 136 17.45 12.24 6.85
CA SER A 136 17.07 11.36 7.96
C SER A 136 16.95 9.89 7.54
N ARG A 137 17.10 8.98 8.50
CA ARG A 137 16.78 7.55 8.36
C ARG A 137 15.34 7.23 8.78
N ILE A 138 14.68 8.17 9.46
CA ILE A 138 13.29 8.08 9.87
C ILE A 138 12.53 9.08 9.04
N ASN A 139 11.56 8.58 8.28
CA ASN A 139 10.72 9.38 7.43
C ASN A 139 9.25 9.00 7.64
N PHE A 140 8.37 9.90 7.24
CA PHE A 140 6.94 9.70 7.16
C PHE A 140 6.52 9.66 5.70
N THR A 141 5.48 8.87 5.42
CA THR A 141 4.87 8.78 4.10
C THR A 141 3.45 9.33 4.15
N SER A 142 3.06 10.07 3.14
CA SER A 142 1.67 10.40 2.86
C SER A 142 1.37 10.09 1.40
N SER A 143 0.19 9.57 1.10
CA SER A 143 -0.13 9.13 -0.25
C SER A 143 -1.59 9.29 -0.61
N GLY A 144 -1.84 9.43 -1.92
CA GLY A 144 -3.15 9.32 -2.53
C GLY A 144 -3.07 8.41 -3.75
N ALA A 145 -4.08 7.59 -3.96
CA ALA A 145 -4.11 6.62 -5.04
C ALA A 145 -5.49 6.53 -5.71
N LEU A 146 -5.46 6.15 -6.99
CA LEU A 146 -6.61 5.70 -7.76
C LEU A 146 -6.33 4.29 -8.26
N GLY A 147 -7.28 3.38 -8.08
CA GLY A 147 -7.06 2.00 -8.43
C GLY A 147 -8.31 1.26 -8.88
N LEU A 148 -8.09 0.02 -9.28
CA LEU A 148 -9.11 -0.92 -9.71
C LEU A 148 -8.90 -2.26 -9.01
N HIS A 149 -9.95 -2.82 -8.43
CA HIS A 149 -10.01 -4.24 -8.09
C HIS A 149 -10.65 -5.01 -9.23
N PHE A 150 -10.01 -6.09 -9.63
CA PHE A 150 -10.55 -7.09 -10.57
C PHE A 150 -10.96 -8.32 -9.76
N LEU A 151 -12.24 -8.39 -9.42
CA LEU A 151 -12.78 -9.45 -8.60
C LEU A 151 -12.88 -10.77 -9.38
N ARG A 152 -12.49 -11.88 -8.74
CA ARG A 152 -12.63 -13.23 -9.22
C ARG A 152 -13.31 -14.09 -8.14
N SER A 153 -13.72 -15.29 -8.46
CA SER A 153 -14.45 -16.15 -7.51
C SER A 153 -13.68 -16.50 -6.23
N LYS A 154 -12.35 -16.48 -6.26
CA LYS A 154 -11.51 -16.89 -5.11
C LYS A 154 -10.42 -15.88 -4.75
N TYR A 155 -10.21 -14.83 -5.54
CA TYR A 155 -9.16 -13.83 -5.31
C TYR A 155 -9.52 -12.51 -6.00
N ASN A 156 -8.83 -11.45 -5.65
CA ASN A 156 -8.84 -10.21 -6.40
C ASN A 156 -7.42 -9.85 -6.86
N ILE A 157 -7.35 -9.15 -7.98
CA ILE A 157 -6.15 -8.47 -8.43
C ILE A 157 -6.44 -6.99 -8.32
N SER A 158 -5.54 -6.22 -7.74
CA SER A 158 -5.64 -4.76 -7.73
C SER A 158 -4.52 -4.14 -8.54
N THR A 159 -4.85 -3.04 -9.19
CA THR A 159 -3.86 -2.15 -9.83
C THR A 159 -4.13 -0.74 -9.37
N GLU A 160 -3.09 0.03 -9.12
CA GLU A 160 -3.26 1.44 -8.76
C GLU A 160 -2.10 2.32 -9.25
N VAL A 161 -2.41 3.58 -9.47
CA VAL A 161 -1.45 4.67 -9.59
C VAL A 161 -1.49 5.45 -8.29
N ARG A 162 -0.32 5.63 -7.67
CA ARG A 162 -0.15 6.25 -6.36
C ARG A 162 0.83 7.40 -6.42
N TYR A 163 0.40 8.57 -5.96
CA TYR A 163 1.31 9.61 -5.53
C TYR A 163 1.74 9.34 -4.09
N MET A 164 3.04 9.44 -3.79
CA MET A 164 3.56 9.30 -2.45
C MET A 164 4.60 10.39 -2.18
N HIS A 165 4.43 11.07 -1.06
CA HIS A 165 5.40 11.99 -0.47
C HIS A 165 6.14 11.30 0.67
N ILE A 166 7.47 11.40 0.69
CA ILE A 166 8.35 10.86 1.73
C ILE A 166 9.14 12.05 2.28
N SER A 167 9.06 12.29 3.60
CA SER A 167 9.82 13.35 4.26
C SER A 167 10.04 13.05 5.73
N ASN A 168 10.99 13.73 6.35
CA ASN A 168 11.27 13.56 7.78
C ASN A 168 10.38 14.43 8.68
N ALA A 169 9.36 15.09 8.15
CA ALA A 169 8.45 15.98 8.87
C ALA A 169 9.17 17.06 9.73
N GLY A 170 10.36 17.47 9.34
CA GLY A 170 11.14 18.47 10.06
C GLY A 170 11.98 17.92 11.23
N LEU A 171 12.08 16.60 11.42
CA LEU A 171 12.95 15.99 12.44
C LEU A 171 14.44 16.24 12.18
N ALA A 172 14.81 16.58 10.97
CA ALA A 172 16.17 16.96 10.58
C ALA A 172 16.13 18.04 9.49
N THR A 173 17.18 18.86 9.45
CA THR A 173 17.39 19.89 8.42
C THR A 173 18.58 19.47 7.53
N PRO A 174 18.44 19.54 6.18
CA PRO A 174 17.27 19.97 5.41
C PRO A 174 16.16 18.92 5.36
N ASN A 175 14.94 19.32 4.91
CA ASN A 175 13.81 18.42 4.67
C ASN A 175 13.19 18.67 3.27
N PRO A 176 13.91 18.36 2.17
CA PRO A 176 13.40 18.60 0.82
C PRO A 176 12.26 17.64 0.44
N GLY A 177 12.17 16.47 1.08
CA GLY A 177 11.24 15.41 0.74
C GLY A 177 11.49 14.77 -0.64
N ILE A 178 10.81 13.65 -0.90
CA ILE A 178 10.74 12.98 -2.20
C ILE A 178 9.28 12.84 -2.59
N ASN A 179 8.91 13.28 -3.78
CA ASN A 179 7.59 13.07 -4.36
C ASN A 179 7.71 12.04 -5.46
N THR A 180 6.92 10.97 -5.41
CA THR A 180 6.97 9.89 -6.38
C THR A 180 5.60 9.62 -7.01
N ILE A 181 5.61 9.17 -8.26
CA ILE A 181 4.49 8.44 -8.87
C ILE A 181 4.89 6.99 -8.94
N GLN A 182 4.01 6.12 -8.45
CA GLN A 182 4.21 4.67 -8.38
C GLN A 182 3.04 3.95 -9.06
N PHE A 183 3.34 2.84 -9.71
CA PHE A 183 2.36 1.84 -10.10
C PHE A 183 2.45 0.68 -9.10
N ARG A 184 1.30 0.22 -8.58
CA ARG A 184 1.21 -0.89 -7.65
C ARG A 184 0.33 -1.99 -8.24
N LEU A 185 0.74 -3.24 -8.02
CA LEU A 185 -0.01 -4.45 -8.34
C LEU A 185 -0.21 -5.24 -7.05
N GLY A 186 -1.45 -5.65 -6.78
CA GLY A 186 -1.80 -6.44 -5.61
C GLY A 186 -2.53 -7.73 -5.98
N PHE A 187 -2.33 -8.74 -5.14
CA PHE A 187 -3.09 -9.99 -5.15
C PHE A 187 -3.69 -10.20 -3.76
N GLY A 188 -5.00 -10.36 -3.69
CA GLY A 188 -5.71 -10.38 -2.41
C GLY A 188 -6.93 -11.28 -2.36
N LEU A 189 -7.47 -11.35 -1.15
CA LEU A 189 -8.66 -12.10 -0.79
C LEU A 189 -9.56 -11.19 0.03
N PHE A 190 -10.87 -11.26 -0.23
CA PHE A 190 -11.87 -10.70 0.68
C PHE A 190 -12.52 -11.84 1.47
N SER A 191 -12.61 -11.70 2.80
CA SER A 191 -13.43 -12.59 3.62
C SER A 191 -14.84 -12.05 3.72
N GLN A 192 -15.79 -12.96 3.90
CA GLN A 192 -17.16 -12.64 4.31
C GLN A 192 -17.21 -12.58 5.84
N LYS A 193 -18.16 -11.82 6.38
CA LYS A 193 -18.56 -11.95 7.79
C LYS A 193 -19.36 -13.25 7.90
N GLU A 194 -18.94 -14.13 8.80
CA GLU A 194 -19.75 -15.26 9.24
C GLU A 194 -21.02 -14.80 9.95
#